data_b59f61c30f314efc50da59b6841a2658
#
_entry.id   b59f61c30f314efc50da59b6841a2658
#
_cell.length_a   1.000
_cell.length_b   1.000
_cell.length_c   1.000
_cell.angle_alpha   90.00
_cell.angle_beta   90.00
_cell.angle_gamma   90.00
#
_symmetry.space_group_name_H-M   'P 1'
#
loop_
_entity.id
_entity.type
_entity.pdbx_description
1 polymer ?
#
loop_
_entity_poly.entity_id
_entity_poly.type
_entity_poly.pdbx_seq_one_letter_code
_entity_poly.pdbx_strand_id
1 'polypeptide(L)'
;MTEQTLSLQQLAAPEGICYGCGCSHSSGLHVQSHWDADGVHLSCRHTPDQTFTGWPGLVYGGLLAMLVDCHCNWTAMAYHYRAEGREPGSLPRIDCVTGQLGLTYLKPTPMGVELLLKARVEGELGRKTRVICEVWAGDVLTVTADSVFVRVDTEKLKRQAHGAA
;
A
#
# COMPACT_ATOMS: atom_id res chain seq x y z
N MET A 1 13.99 -22.27 10.15
CA MET A 1 12.81 -22.03 9.31
C MET A 1 12.15 -20.76 9.85
N THR A 2 12.34 -19.64 9.20
CA THR A 2 11.64 -18.39 9.55
C THR A 2 10.16 -18.59 9.24
N GLU A 3 9.33 -18.57 10.25
CA GLU A 3 7.88 -18.56 10.09
C GLU A 3 7.52 -17.35 9.22
N GLN A 4 7.03 -17.61 8.01
CA GLN A 4 6.68 -16.55 7.07
C GLN A 4 5.40 -15.89 7.59
N THR A 5 5.55 -14.75 8.22
CA THR A 5 4.43 -13.98 8.76
C THR A 5 3.52 -13.57 7.62
N LEU A 6 2.21 -13.85 7.73
CA LEU A 6 1.22 -13.44 6.72
C LEU A 6 1.20 -11.91 6.58
N SER A 7 1.04 -11.44 5.35
CA SER A 7 0.86 -10.02 5.08
C SER A 7 -0.51 -9.53 5.56
N LEU A 8 -0.66 -8.23 5.72
CA LEU A 8 -1.96 -7.62 6.05
C LEU A 8 -3.04 -7.98 5.03
N GLN A 9 -2.68 -8.03 3.74
CA GLN A 9 -3.56 -8.41 2.66
C GLN A 9 -4.06 -9.85 2.79
N GLN A 10 -3.17 -10.77 3.14
CA GLN A 10 -3.51 -12.18 3.36
C GLN A 10 -4.39 -12.36 4.60
N LEU A 11 -4.16 -11.58 5.65
CA LEU A 11 -4.94 -11.64 6.90
C LEU A 11 -6.34 -11.05 6.72
N ALA A 12 -6.45 -9.90 6.05
CA ALA A 12 -7.69 -9.11 6.05
C ALA A 12 -8.52 -9.24 4.76
N ALA A 13 -7.89 -9.60 3.63
CA ALA A 13 -8.56 -9.66 2.34
C ALA A 13 -7.94 -10.73 1.41
N PRO A 14 -7.91 -12.01 1.83
CA PRO A 14 -7.28 -13.08 1.02
C PRO A 14 -7.93 -13.23 -0.36
N GLU A 15 -9.21 -12.86 -0.50
CA GLU A 15 -9.98 -12.92 -1.75
C GLU A 15 -9.96 -11.60 -2.54
N GLY A 16 -9.12 -10.64 -2.13
CA GLY A 16 -9.00 -9.34 -2.77
C GLY A 16 -8.59 -9.44 -4.24
N ILE A 17 -9.25 -8.64 -5.09
CA ILE A 17 -9.05 -8.60 -6.55
C ILE A 17 -8.44 -7.27 -7.03
N CYS A 18 -7.95 -6.43 -6.12
CA CYS A 18 -7.24 -5.21 -6.49
C CYS A 18 -6.01 -5.55 -7.34
N TYR A 19 -5.82 -4.85 -8.45
CA TYR A 19 -4.66 -5.07 -9.31
C TYR A 19 -3.33 -4.88 -8.57
N GLY A 20 -3.23 -3.89 -7.69
CA GLY A 20 -2.00 -3.60 -6.95
C GLY A 20 -1.73 -4.58 -5.80
N CYS A 21 -2.73 -4.91 -4.99
CA CYS A 21 -2.52 -5.65 -3.75
C CYS A 21 -3.42 -6.88 -3.54
N GLY A 22 -4.27 -7.21 -4.50
CA GLY A 22 -5.21 -8.33 -4.37
C GLY A 22 -4.51 -9.68 -4.39
N CYS A 23 -4.69 -10.48 -3.34
CA CYS A 23 -4.10 -11.81 -3.25
C CYS A 23 -4.63 -12.77 -4.32
N SER A 24 -5.89 -12.59 -4.76
CA SER A 24 -6.57 -13.44 -5.76
C SER A 24 -6.56 -12.87 -7.18
N HIS A 25 -5.87 -11.75 -7.42
CA HIS A 25 -5.76 -11.21 -8.77
C HIS A 25 -4.74 -12.01 -9.60
N SER A 26 -5.15 -12.57 -10.73
CA SER A 26 -4.31 -13.49 -11.53
C SER A 26 -3.05 -12.85 -12.14
N SER A 27 -3.04 -11.54 -12.34
CA SER A 27 -1.94 -10.79 -12.99
C SER A 27 -1.59 -9.52 -12.23
N GLY A 28 -1.94 -9.43 -10.95
CA GLY A 28 -1.70 -8.25 -10.12
C GLY A 28 -0.25 -8.14 -9.66
N LEU A 29 0.07 -7.00 -9.04
CA LEU A 29 1.40 -6.74 -8.49
C LEU A 29 1.63 -7.47 -7.15
N HIS A 30 0.57 -7.92 -6.49
CA HIS A 30 0.59 -8.62 -5.20
C HIS A 30 1.41 -7.89 -4.14
N VAL A 31 1.19 -6.59 -4.00
CA VAL A 31 1.79 -5.79 -2.92
C VAL A 31 1.42 -6.41 -1.58
N GLN A 32 2.42 -6.71 -0.76
CA GLN A 32 2.27 -7.30 0.57
C GLN A 32 2.91 -6.41 1.62
N SER A 33 2.11 -5.98 2.59
CA SER A 33 2.52 -5.06 3.65
C SER A 33 2.65 -5.79 4.97
N HIS A 34 3.73 -5.54 5.68
CA HIS A 34 4.03 -6.13 6.98
C HIS A 34 4.43 -5.06 7.98
N TRP A 35 4.07 -5.25 9.25
CA TRP A 35 4.59 -4.41 10.30
C TRP A 35 6.07 -4.66 10.50
N ASP A 36 6.85 -3.59 10.61
CA ASP A 36 8.24 -3.66 11.03
C ASP A 36 8.33 -3.92 12.55
N ALA A 37 9.46 -4.43 12.99
CA ALA A 37 9.72 -4.73 14.40
C ALA A 37 9.68 -3.48 15.31
N ASP A 38 9.83 -2.28 14.75
CA ASP A 38 9.72 -1.02 15.49
C ASP A 38 8.29 -0.68 15.91
N GLY A 39 7.31 -1.39 15.35
CA GLY A 39 5.89 -1.15 15.61
C GLY A 39 5.35 0.18 15.10
N VAL A 40 6.12 0.91 14.31
CA VAL A 40 5.75 2.21 13.73
C VAL A 40 5.61 2.10 12.22
N HIS A 41 6.62 1.54 11.56
CA HIS A 41 6.62 1.43 10.11
C HIS A 41 5.97 0.14 9.62
N LEU A 42 5.43 0.23 8.43
CA LEU A 42 5.10 -0.93 7.61
C LEU A 42 6.04 -0.96 6.41
N SER A 43 6.46 -2.16 6.04
CA SER A 43 7.32 -2.39 4.88
C SER A 43 6.64 -3.26 3.83
N CYS A 44 6.99 -2.99 2.58
CA CYS A 44 6.68 -3.81 1.41
C CYS A 44 7.93 -3.94 0.57
N ARG A 45 8.22 -5.14 0.07
CA ARG A 45 9.30 -5.39 -0.89
C ARG A 45 8.71 -5.79 -2.22
N HIS A 46 9.24 -5.24 -3.29
CA HIS A 46 8.77 -5.53 -4.64
C HIS A 46 9.92 -5.43 -5.65
N THR A 47 10.05 -6.44 -6.50
CA THR A 47 10.98 -6.38 -7.64
C THR A 47 10.19 -6.13 -8.91
N PRO A 48 10.35 -4.96 -9.56
CA PRO A 48 9.63 -4.64 -10.78
C PRO A 48 9.92 -5.63 -11.92
N ASP A 49 8.87 -6.11 -12.56
CA ASP A 49 9.00 -6.87 -13.80
C ASP A 49 9.45 -5.96 -14.96
N GLN A 50 10.18 -6.52 -15.93
CA GLN A 50 10.71 -5.79 -17.09
C GLN A 50 9.62 -5.10 -17.94
N THR A 51 8.38 -5.59 -17.90
CA THR A 51 7.23 -4.95 -18.55
C THR A 51 6.94 -3.55 -18.02
N PHE A 52 7.40 -3.24 -16.80
CA PHE A 52 7.28 -1.91 -16.19
C PHE A 52 8.48 -0.99 -16.43
N THR A 53 9.21 -1.22 -17.51
CA THR A 53 10.26 -0.28 -17.94
C THR A 53 9.60 0.98 -18.50
N GLY A 54 9.95 2.13 -17.94
CA GLY A 54 9.54 3.43 -18.44
C GLY A 54 10.56 4.00 -19.46
N TRP A 55 11.70 4.42 -18.94
CA TRP A 55 12.87 4.77 -19.75
C TRP A 55 13.85 3.60 -19.74
N PRO A 56 14.70 3.40 -20.74
CA PRO A 56 15.65 2.28 -20.75
C PRO A 56 16.44 2.17 -19.44
N GLY A 57 16.33 1.03 -18.77
CA GLY A 57 16.96 0.76 -17.47
C GLY A 57 16.29 1.39 -16.24
N LEU A 58 15.18 2.10 -16.41
CA LEU A 58 14.47 2.79 -15.32
C LEU A 58 13.03 2.28 -15.16
N VAL A 59 12.60 2.19 -13.92
CA VAL A 59 11.23 1.81 -13.55
C VAL A 59 10.25 2.89 -14.01
N TYR A 60 9.13 2.46 -14.58
CA TYR A 60 8.01 3.33 -14.94
C TYR A 60 7.44 4.02 -13.70
N GLY A 61 7.36 5.35 -13.74
CA GLY A 61 6.89 6.14 -12.59
C GLY A 61 5.47 5.81 -12.15
N GLY A 62 4.61 5.39 -13.08
CA GLY A 62 3.25 4.93 -12.76
C GLY A 62 3.23 3.65 -11.93
N LEU A 63 4.18 2.72 -12.12
CA LEU A 63 4.31 1.55 -11.25
C LEU A 63 4.64 1.98 -9.81
N LEU A 64 5.57 2.91 -9.64
CA LEU A 64 5.94 3.43 -8.32
C LEU A 64 4.73 4.04 -7.61
N ALA A 65 3.88 4.77 -8.35
CA ALA A 65 2.64 5.30 -7.81
C ALA A 65 1.65 4.20 -7.39
N MET A 66 1.47 3.15 -8.20
CA MET A 66 0.61 2.01 -7.84
C MET A 66 1.10 1.26 -6.58
N LEU A 67 2.41 1.04 -6.47
CA LEU A 67 2.99 0.39 -5.29
C LEU A 67 2.77 1.23 -4.03
N VAL A 68 3.04 2.54 -4.11
CA VAL A 68 2.84 3.50 -3.02
C VAL A 68 1.37 3.57 -2.62
N ASP A 69 0.46 3.68 -3.59
CA ASP A 69 -0.98 3.76 -3.34
C ASP A 69 -1.46 2.57 -2.51
N CYS A 70 -1.21 1.36 -2.98
CA CYS A 70 -1.65 0.16 -2.28
C CYS A 70 -0.98 -0.01 -0.92
N HIS A 71 0.35 0.18 -0.83
CA HIS A 71 1.07 0.03 0.43
C HIS A 71 0.63 1.04 1.49
N CYS A 72 0.47 2.31 1.11
CA CYS A 72 0.01 3.35 2.02
C CYS A 72 -1.45 3.19 2.44
N ASN A 73 -2.33 2.72 1.54
CA ASN A 73 -3.71 2.41 1.89
C ASN A 73 -3.78 1.33 2.98
N TRP A 74 -3.03 0.24 2.81
CA TRP A 74 -2.94 -0.81 3.83
C TRP A 74 -2.28 -0.33 5.12
N THR A 75 -1.32 0.60 5.04
CA THR A 75 -0.75 1.27 6.22
C THR A 75 -1.83 2.00 7.00
N ALA A 76 -2.67 2.81 6.33
CA ALA A 76 -3.77 3.51 6.98
C ALA A 76 -4.75 2.53 7.66
N MET A 77 -5.18 1.47 6.96
CA MET A 77 -6.08 0.45 7.51
C MET A 77 -5.47 -0.28 8.72
N ALA A 78 -4.20 -0.65 8.65
CA ALA A 78 -3.49 -1.32 9.74
C ALA A 78 -3.46 -0.49 11.02
N TYR A 79 -3.21 0.81 10.89
CA TYR A 79 -3.24 1.73 12.02
C TYR A 79 -4.64 1.86 12.63
N HIS A 80 -5.70 1.86 11.81
CA HIS A 80 -7.07 1.87 12.30
C HIS A 80 -7.41 0.59 13.07
N TYR A 81 -7.08 -0.59 12.54
CA TYR A 81 -7.27 -1.86 13.23
C TYR A 81 -6.56 -1.86 14.59
N ARG A 82 -5.30 -1.43 14.62
CA ARG A 82 -4.52 -1.35 15.86
C ARG A 82 -5.12 -0.38 16.86
N ALA A 83 -5.54 0.81 16.44
CA ALA A 83 -6.13 1.83 17.30
C ALA A 83 -7.45 1.36 17.95
N GLU A 84 -8.18 0.49 17.26
CA GLU A 84 -9.40 -0.13 17.78
C GLU A 84 -9.13 -1.43 18.57
N GLY A 85 -7.87 -1.82 18.75
CA GLY A 85 -7.51 -3.10 19.41
C GLY A 85 -8.04 -4.33 18.69
N ARG A 86 -8.12 -4.27 17.35
CA ARG A 86 -8.74 -5.29 16.50
C ARG A 86 -7.71 -5.96 15.60
N GLU A 87 -7.92 -7.24 15.35
CA GLU A 87 -7.13 -7.97 14.37
C GLU A 87 -7.50 -7.57 12.93
N PRO A 88 -6.52 -7.49 12.00
CA PRO A 88 -6.78 -7.29 10.59
C PRO A 88 -7.79 -8.32 10.05
N GLY A 89 -8.81 -7.85 9.34
CA GLY A 89 -9.88 -8.69 8.80
C GLY A 89 -11.04 -8.98 9.74
N SER A 90 -10.99 -8.56 11.01
CA SER A 90 -12.14 -8.64 11.91
C SER A 90 -13.31 -7.78 11.41
N LEU A 91 -14.53 -8.25 11.66
CA LEU A 91 -15.75 -7.55 11.23
C LEU A 91 -16.25 -6.52 12.25
N PRO A 92 -16.87 -5.41 11.81
CA PRO A 92 -16.97 -4.95 10.44
C PRO A 92 -15.60 -4.55 9.85
N ARG A 93 -15.36 -4.88 8.58
CA ARG A 93 -14.06 -4.60 7.95
C ARG A 93 -13.78 -3.10 7.93
N ILE A 94 -12.52 -2.76 8.13
CA ILE A 94 -12.03 -1.38 7.97
C ILE A 94 -11.51 -1.23 6.55
N ASP A 95 -12.09 -0.33 5.80
CA ASP A 95 -11.67 -0.02 4.44
C ASP A 95 -11.32 1.46 4.32
N CYS A 96 -10.28 1.75 3.56
CA CYS A 96 -9.90 3.10 3.17
C CYS A 96 -9.86 3.21 1.64
N VAL A 97 -10.12 4.40 1.14
CA VAL A 97 -9.94 4.76 -0.27
C VAL A 97 -8.97 5.91 -0.40
N THR A 98 -8.29 5.97 -1.53
CA THR A 98 -7.33 7.04 -1.80
C THR A 98 -8.06 8.36 -1.99
N GLY A 99 -7.78 9.33 -1.13
CA GLY A 99 -8.30 10.69 -1.22
C GLY A 99 -7.34 11.63 -1.95
N GLN A 100 -6.05 11.45 -1.68
CA GLN A 100 -4.97 12.19 -2.34
C GLN A 100 -3.74 11.29 -2.41
N LEU A 101 -3.10 11.24 -3.57
CA LEU A 101 -1.84 10.53 -3.79
C LEU A 101 -0.79 11.54 -4.26
N GLY A 102 0.18 11.85 -3.40
CA GLY A 102 1.26 12.77 -3.70
C GLY A 102 2.61 12.07 -3.69
N LEU A 103 3.33 12.11 -4.83
CA LEU A 103 4.68 11.56 -4.95
C LEU A 103 5.66 12.63 -5.39
N THR A 104 6.88 12.52 -4.87
CA THR A 104 8.03 13.28 -5.34
C THR A 104 9.12 12.31 -5.78
N TYR A 105 9.45 12.35 -7.05
CA TYR A 105 10.53 11.55 -7.65
C TYR A 105 11.85 12.27 -7.44
N LEU A 106 12.64 11.80 -6.48
CA LEU A 106 13.91 12.43 -6.08
C LEU A 106 15.05 12.02 -6.99
N LYS A 107 15.04 10.77 -7.43
CA LYS A 107 16.08 10.17 -8.29
C LYS A 107 15.45 9.13 -9.22
N PRO A 108 16.05 8.87 -10.39
CA PRO A 108 15.64 7.76 -11.23
C PRO A 108 15.73 6.44 -10.46
N THR A 109 14.67 5.62 -10.54
CA THR A 109 14.63 4.29 -9.90
C THR A 109 15.11 3.25 -10.90
N PRO A 110 16.23 2.54 -10.64
CA PRO A 110 16.77 1.57 -11.59
C PRO A 110 15.91 0.31 -11.66
N MET A 111 15.85 -0.29 -12.87
CA MET A 111 15.30 -1.64 -13.06
C MET A 111 16.25 -2.70 -12.50
N GLY A 112 15.67 -3.88 -12.15
CA GLY A 112 16.44 -5.03 -11.69
C GLY A 112 16.92 -4.96 -10.25
N VAL A 113 16.44 -3.98 -9.50
CA VAL A 113 16.71 -3.82 -8.06
C VAL A 113 15.42 -4.04 -7.28
N GLU A 114 15.50 -4.80 -6.17
CA GLU A 114 14.37 -4.89 -5.25
C GLU A 114 14.13 -3.54 -4.58
N LEU A 115 12.89 -3.10 -4.63
CA LEU A 115 12.43 -1.88 -3.97
C LEU A 115 11.94 -2.19 -2.57
N LEU A 116 12.33 -1.35 -1.61
CA LEU A 116 11.77 -1.33 -0.26
C LEU A 116 10.90 -0.10 -0.11
N LEU A 117 9.62 -0.31 0.15
CA LEU A 117 8.70 0.74 0.54
C LEU A 117 8.57 0.74 2.06
N LYS A 118 8.73 1.88 2.70
CA LYS A 118 8.51 2.07 4.15
C LYS A 118 7.50 3.17 4.36
N ALA A 119 6.41 2.84 5.03
CA ALA A 119 5.31 3.79 5.27
C ALA A 119 4.92 3.86 6.75
N ARG A 120 4.42 5.02 7.16
CA ARG A 120 3.83 5.24 8.50
C ARG A 120 2.74 6.30 8.43
N VAL A 121 1.84 6.25 9.39
CA VAL A 121 0.88 7.33 9.58
C VAL A 121 1.59 8.55 10.18
N GLU A 122 1.23 9.71 9.69
CA GLU A 122 1.74 11.00 10.16
C GLU A 122 0.60 11.85 10.73
N GLY A 123 0.76 12.30 11.98
CA GLY A 123 -0.26 13.10 12.68
C GLY A 123 -1.39 12.27 13.27
N GLU A 124 -2.56 12.86 13.38
CA GLU A 124 -3.72 12.22 14.02
C GLU A 124 -4.38 11.17 13.12
N LEU A 125 -4.76 10.05 13.73
CA LEU A 125 -5.54 9.01 13.08
C LEU A 125 -7.02 9.38 13.14
N GLY A 126 -7.60 9.69 11.98
CA GLY A 126 -9.00 10.07 11.86
C GLY A 126 -9.64 9.53 10.59
N ARG A 127 -10.82 10.03 10.24
CA ARG A 127 -11.48 9.64 8.99
C ARG A 127 -10.58 9.87 7.77
N LYS A 128 -9.81 10.96 7.77
CA LYS A 128 -8.72 11.21 6.81
C LYS A 128 -7.41 10.89 7.50
N THR A 129 -6.67 9.94 6.96
CA THR A 129 -5.39 9.50 7.51
C THR A 129 -4.28 9.88 6.55
N ARG A 130 -3.34 10.69 7.03
CA ARG A 130 -2.14 11.05 6.27
C ARG A 130 -1.10 9.97 6.44
N VAL A 131 -0.56 9.48 5.35
CA VAL A 131 0.50 8.47 5.31
C VAL A 131 1.67 9.01 4.52
N ILE A 132 2.86 8.93 5.10
CA ILE A 132 4.11 9.21 4.40
C ILE A 132 4.81 7.90 4.08
N CYS A 133 5.46 7.86 2.92
CA CYS A 133 6.15 6.67 2.43
C CYS A 133 7.46 7.05 1.76
N GLU A 134 8.45 6.19 1.91
CA GLU A 134 9.73 6.24 1.25
C GLU A 134 9.90 5.02 0.37
N VAL A 135 10.43 5.20 -0.84
CA VAL A 135 10.79 4.11 -1.76
C VAL A 135 12.29 4.09 -1.95
N TRP A 136 12.88 3.01 -1.55
CA TRP A 136 14.33 2.77 -1.60
C TRP A 136 14.67 1.72 -2.66
N ALA A 137 15.67 2.01 -3.49
CA ALA A 137 16.30 1.07 -4.40
C ALA A 137 17.73 0.80 -3.89
N GLY A 138 17.94 -0.33 -3.19
CA GLY A 138 19.14 -0.53 -2.39
C GLY A 138 19.25 0.55 -1.32
N ASP A 139 20.38 1.25 -1.27
CA ASP A 139 20.65 2.34 -0.31
C ASP A 139 20.21 3.73 -0.81
N VAL A 140 19.54 3.80 -1.96
CA VAL A 140 19.18 5.07 -2.58
C VAL A 140 17.69 5.34 -2.41
N LEU A 141 17.36 6.42 -1.72
CA LEU A 141 15.98 6.94 -1.65
C LEU A 141 15.63 7.56 -3.01
N THR A 142 14.67 6.95 -3.71
CA THR A 142 14.30 7.37 -5.06
C THR A 142 12.98 8.13 -5.11
N VAL A 143 12.03 7.80 -4.23
CA VAL A 143 10.71 8.45 -4.17
C VAL A 143 10.32 8.70 -2.72
N THR A 144 9.68 9.84 -2.47
CA THR A 144 8.92 10.09 -1.25
C THR A 144 7.46 10.31 -1.60
N ALA A 145 6.57 9.94 -0.68
CA ALA A 145 5.14 10.17 -0.86
C ALA A 145 4.51 10.77 0.41
N ASP A 146 3.53 11.62 0.18
CA ASP A 146 2.69 12.24 1.19
C ASP A 146 1.25 12.17 0.69
N SER A 147 0.46 11.29 1.27
CA SER A 147 -0.81 10.88 0.73
C SER A 147 -1.89 10.83 1.81
N VAL A 148 -3.14 10.99 1.41
CA VAL A 148 -4.28 10.96 2.33
C VAL A 148 -5.25 9.86 1.92
N PHE A 149 -5.57 9.00 2.87
CA PHE A 149 -6.52 7.91 2.73
C PHE A 149 -7.76 8.19 3.58
N VAL A 150 -8.93 7.91 3.02
CA VAL A 150 -10.21 8.23 3.65
C VAL A 150 -10.90 6.93 4.08
N ARG A 151 -11.13 6.78 5.37
CA ARG A 151 -11.91 5.67 5.90
C ARG A 151 -13.36 5.77 5.41
N VAL A 152 -13.88 4.68 4.87
CA VAL A 152 -15.20 4.62 4.23
C VAL A 152 -16.05 3.50 4.83
N ASP A 153 -17.37 3.69 4.71
CA ASP A 153 -18.34 2.62 4.87
C ASP A 153 -18.49 1.91 3.50
N THR A 154 -17.96 0.70 3.41
CA THR A 154 -17.92 -0.07 2.17
C THR A 154 -19.30 -0.36 1.62
N GLU A 155 -20.29 -0.62 2.48
CA GLU A 155 -21.67 -0.90 2.04
C GLU A 155 -22.34 0.35 1.47
N LYS A 156 -22.06 1.51 2.06
CA LYS A 156 -22.52 2.80 1.51
C LYS A 156 -21.84 3.10 0.17
N LEU A 157 -20.54 2.84 0.06
CA LEU A 157 -19.79 3.06 -1.18
C LEU A 157 -20.30 2.19 -2.32
N LYS A 158 -20.55 0.89 -2.06
CA LYS A 158 -21.14 -0.04 -3.04
C LYS A 158 -22.51 0.44 -3.53
N ARG A 159 -23.38 0.89 -2.62
CA ARG A 159 -24.70 1.42 -3.00
C ARG A 159 -24.60 2.65 -3.90
N GLN A 160 -23.64 3.54 -3.64
CA GLN A 160 -23.41 4.72 -4.48
C GLN A 160 -22.90 4.34 -5.87
N ALA A 161 -22.00 3.39 -5.97
CA ALA A 161 -21.47 2.92 -7.25
C ALA A 161 -22.54 2.23 -8.13
N HIS A 162 -23.49 1.51 -7.54
CA HIS A 162 -24.56 0.81 -8.26
C HIS A 162 -25.77 1.70 -8.52
N GLY A 163 -25.95 2.79 -7.77
CA GLY A 163 -27.05 3.74 -7.95
C GLY A 163 -26.76 4.85 -8.96
N ALA A 164 -25.56 4.91 -9.50
CA ALA A 164 -25.14 5.87 -10.53
C ALA A 164 -25.18 5.29 -11.96
N ALA A 165 -25.77 4.10 -12.15
CA ALA A 165 -25.95 3.42 -13.42
C ALA A 165 -27.37 3.58 -13.95
#